data_741cb343368714b27de1698d85fbf4ce
#
_entry.id   741cb343368714b27de1698d85fbf4ce
#
_cell.length_a   1.000
_cell.length_b   1.000
_cell.length_c   1.000
_cell.angle_alpha   90.00
_cell.angle_beta   90.00
_cell.angle_gamma   90.00
#
_symmetry.space_group_name_H-M   'P 1'
#
loop_
_entity.id
_entity.type
_entity.pdbx_description
1 polymer ?
#
loop_
_entity_poly.entity_id
_entity_poly.type
_entity_poly.pdbx_seq_one_letter_code
_entity_poly.pdbx_strand_id
1 'polypeptide(L)'
;MNQDQFLLDSGFWGWLYKLLYPVEWLMTQIMAGFHRFMVMLGMNEIGFSWVMSIVFLVIVVQACVFPLFYKSMKGMRKMQAQMAVLQPKMQRIQNKYKGKNDPASKEALQREMMKLYQDNDANPMGGCTSMLPMFVQGPVFMCMFYTLSAIPYIARGKFRNGSGLGAFDIATAKQFTSTNVFGVNVAENFTTAGIHGKIVIGIFVALM
;
A
#
# COMPACT_ATOMS: atom_id res chain seq x y z
N MET A 1 24.30 -12.95 -13.63
CA MET A 1 23.13 -12.62 -12.79
C MET A 1 21.96 -13.42 -13.35
N ASN A 2 21.46 -14.42 -12.62
CA ASN A 2 20.34 -15.24 -13.07
C ASN A 2 19.07 -14.40 -13.12
N GLN A 3 18.64 -14.04 -14.34
CA GLN A 3 17.40 -13.29 -14.59
C GLN A 3 16.13 -14.06 -14.22
N ASP A 4 16.28 -15.28 -13.72
CA ASP A 4 15.20 -16.22 -13.42
C ASP A 4 14.77 -16.21 -11.93
N GLN A 5 15.45 -15.47 -11.05
CA GLN A 5 15.05 -15.35 -9.65
C GLN A 5 14.11 -14.15 -9.46
N PHE A 6 13.14 -14.32 -8.56
CA PHE A 6 12.24 -13.23 -8.20
C PHE A 6 13.02 -12.10 -7.52
N LEU A 7 13.23 -10.99 -8.23
CA LEU A 7 14.11 -9.89 -7.82
C LEU A 7 13.76 -9.28 -6.46
N LEU A 8 12.47 -9.29 -6.11
CA LEU A 8 11.99 -8.75 -4.84
C LEU A 8 12.34 -9.62 -3.61
N ASP A 9 12.80 -10.86 -3.82
CA ASP A 9 13.20 -11.76 -2.73
C ASP A 9 14.70 -11.64 -2.37
N SER A 10 15.41 -10.67 -2.94
CA SER A 10 16.84 -10.46 -2.73
C SER A 10 17.16 -9.14 -2.02
N GLY A 11 18.26 -9.10 -1.28
CA GLY A 11 18.75 -7.90 -0.61
C GLY A 11 17.83 -7.34 0.49
N PHE A 12 17.78 -6.02 0.61
CA PHE A 12 16.96 -5.30 1.60
C PHE A 12 15.47 -5.64 1.48
N TRP A 13 14.96 -5.73 0.27
CA TRP A 13 13.57 -6.07 -0.01
C TRP A 13 13.22 -7.48 0.48
N GLY A 14 14.09 -8.46 0.24
CA GLY A 14 13.89 -9.84 0.72
C GLY A 14 13.84 -9.93 2.25
N TRP A 15 14.66 -9.15 2.97
CA TRP A 15 14.58 -9.06 4.43
C TRP A 15 13.23 -8.47 4.88
N LEU A 16 12.80 -7.37 4.26
CA LEU A 16 11.54 -6.70 4.58
C LEU A 16 10.34 -7.62 4.36
N TYR A 17 10.31 -8.35 3.24
CA TYR A 17 9.23 -9.30 2.95
C TYR A 17 9.25 -10.53 3.86
N LYS A 18 10.41 -10.97 4.34
CA LYS A 18 10.47 -12.00 5.39
C LYS A 18 9.82 -11.53 6.69
N LEU A 19 10.01 -10.27 7.05
CA LEU A 19 9.37 -9.66 8.22
C LEU A 19 7.84 -9.56 8.04
N LEU A 20 7.39 -9.27 6.82
CA LEU A 20 5.98 -9.12 6.47
C LEU A 20 5.30 -10.43 6.06
N TYR A 21 6.03 -11.55 6.05
CA TYR A 21 5.53 -12.88 5.68
C TYR A 21 4.19 -13.28 6.33
N PRO A 22 3.94 -13.05 7.65
CA PRO A 22 2.65 -13.40 8.25
C PRO A 22 1.48 -12.64 7.62
N VAL A 23 1.70 -11.40 7.16
CA VAL A 23 0.68 -10.60 6.48
C VAL A 23 0.44 -11.14 5.07
N GLU A 24 1.49 -11.47 4.33
CA GLU A 24 1.42 -12.08 3.00
C GLU A 24 0.69 -13.43 3.05
N TRP A 25 1.05 -14.27 4.04
CA TRP A 25 0.39 -15.54 4.28
C TRP A 25 -1.12 -15.37 4.51
N LEU A 26 -1.50 -14.41 5.37
CA LEU A 26 -2.90 -14.11 5.64
C LEU A 26 -3.64 -13.63 4.38
N MET A 27 -3.02 -12.76 3.58
CA MET A 27 -3.59 -12.26 2.32
C MET A 27 -3.85 -13.42 1.34
N THR A 28 -2.92 -14.36 1.21
CA THR A 28 -3.10 -15.54 0.34
C THR A 28 -4.21 -16.45 0.83
N GLN A 29 -4.36 -16.63 2.15
CA GLN A 29 -5.45 -17.44 2.74
C GLN A 29 -6.82 -16.81 2.48
N ILE A 30 -6.94 -15.48 2.65
CA ILE A 30 -8.19 -14.76 2.37
C ILE A 30 -8.56 -14.90 0.90
N MET A 31 -7.60 -14.72 -0.01
CA MET A 31 -7.83 -14.79 -1.44
C MET A 31 -8.23 -16.20 -1.89
N ALA A 32 -7.51 -17.23 -1.44
CA ALA A 32 -7.83 -18.63 -1.76
C ALA A 32 -9.14 -19.09 -1.11
N GLY A 33 -9.41 -18.67 0.12
CA GLY A 33 -10.66 -18.97 0.83
C GLY A 33 -11.87 -18.38 0.09
N PHE A 34 -11.78 -17.13 -0.33
CA PHE A 34 -12.86 -16.50 -1.09
C PHE A 34 -13.04 -17.12 -2.49
N HIS A 35 -11.93 -17.47 -3.15
CA HIS A 35 -12.00 -18.22 -4.40
C HIS A 35 -12.76 -19.55 -4.25
N ARG A 36 -12.41 -20.35 -3.22
CA ARG A 36 -13.11 -21.60 -2.93
C ARG A 36 -14.59 -21.37 -2.65
N PHE A 37 -14.91 -20.31 -1.91
CA PHE A 37 -16.31 -19.94 -1.64
C PHE A 37 -17.07 -19.59 -2.94
N MET A 38 -16.46 -18.84 -3.88
CA MET A 38 -17.06 -18.53 -5.17
C MET A 38 -17.27 -19.78 -6.04
N VAL A 39 -16.32 -20.70 -6.05
CA VAL A 39 -16.44 -21.98 -6.76
C VAL A 39 -17.56 -22.83 -6.14
N MET A 40 -17.70 -22.85 -4.82
CA MET A 40 -18.81 -23.54 -4.15
C MET A 40 -20.20 -22.95 -4.52
N LEU A 41 -20.27 -21.66 -4.82
CA LEU A 41 -21.49 -20.99 -5.33
C LEU A 41 -21.76 -21.30 -6.82
N GLY A 42 -20.96 -22.14 -7.46
CA GLY A 42 -21.14 -22.56 -8.85
C GLY A 42 -20.39 -21.74 -9.88
N MET A 43 -19.44 -20.88 -9.48
CA MET A 43 -18.56 -20.17 -10.41
C MET A 43 -17.45 -21.11 -10.93
N ASN A 44 -16.99 -20.85 -12.15
CA ASN A 44 -15.89 -21.60 -12.74
C ASN A 44 -14.59 -21.41 -11.92
N GLU A 45 -13.82 -22.49 -11.75
CA GLU A 45 -12.53 -22.48 -11.05
C GLU A 45 -11.49 -21.56 -11.71
N ILE A 46 -11.59 -21.41 -13.03
CA ILE A 46 -10.68 -20.55 -13.83
C ILE A 46 -11.49 -19.39 -14.37
N GLY A 47 -10.98 -18.16 -14.22
CA GLY A 47 -11.58 -16.97 -14.77
C GLY A 47 -12.06 -15.98 -13.73
N PHE A 48 -13.31 -15.53 -13.83
CA PHE A 48 -13.84 -14.42 -13.06
C PHE A 48 -13.82 -14.61 -11.53
N SER A 49 -13.84 -15.87 -11.05
CA SER A 49 -13.75 -16.18 -9.60
C SER A 49 -12.44 -15.68 -8.97
N TRP A 50 -11.33 -15.75 -9.68
CA TRP A 50 -10.05 -15.22 -9.22
C TRP A 50 -10.02 -13.69 -9.16
N VAL A 51 -10.63 -13.04 -10.15
CA VAL A 51 -10.76 -11.57 -10.17
C VAL A 51 -11.58 -11.08 -8.99
N MET A 52 -12.73 -11.73 -8.74
CA MET A 52 -13.56 -11.40 -7.58
C MET A 52 -12.83 -11.64 -6.26
N SER A 53 -11.96 -12.65 -6.21
CA SER A 53 -11.13 -12.92 -5.03
C SER A 53 -10.12 -11.81 -4.75
N ILE A 54 -9.51 -11.22 -5.79
CA ILE A 54 -8.63 -10.06 -5.66
C ILE A 54 -9.43 -8.85 -5.17
N VAL A 55 -10.57 -8.55 -5.78
CA VAL A 55 -11.45 -7.44 -5.37
C VAL A 55 -11.88 -7.59 -3.91
N PHE A 56 -12.27 -8.80 -3.51
CA PHE A 56 -12.64 -9.08 -2.13
C PHE A 56 -11.46 -8.90 -1.17
N LEU A 57 -10.27 -9.39 -1.53
CA LEU A 57 -9.05 -9.15 -0.75
C LEU A 57 -8.83 -7.66 -0.51
N VAL A 58 -8.91 -6.85 -1.56
CA VAL A 58 -8.74 -5.39 -1.46
C VAL A 58 -9.78 -4.79 -0.51
N ILE A 59 -11.05 -5.17 -0.63
CA ILE A 59 -12.14 -4.69 0.23
C ILE A 59 -11.87 -5.05 1.70
N VAL A 60 -11.50 -6.29 1.99
CA VAL A 60 -11.20 -6.76 3.36
C VAL A 60 -10.03 -5.99 3.94
N VAL A 61 -8.94 -5.87 3.19
CA VAL A 61 -7.75 -5.11 3.62
C VAL A 61 -8.11 -3.65 3.91
N GLN A 62 -8.86 -2.99 3.02
CA GLN A 62 -9.29 -1.62 3.22
C GLN A 62 -10.25 -1.47 4.42
N ALA A 63 -11.16 -2.42 4.62
CA ALA A 63 -12.03 -2.43 5.78
C ALA A 63 -11.26 -2.57 7.11
N CYS A 64 -10.20 -3.37 7.13
CA CYS A 64 -9.32 -3.50 8.31
C CYS A 64 -8.52 -2.21 8.59
N VAL A 65 -8.09 -1.51 7.55
CA VAL A 65 -7.31 -0.28 7.69
C VAL A 65 -8.20 0.95 7.93
N PHE A 66 -9.47 0.90 7.52
CA PHE A 66 -10.42 2.01 7.62
C PHE A 66 -10.56 2.62 9.03
N PRO A 67 -10.69 1.86 10.15
CA PRO A 67 -10.80 2.45 11.47
C PRO A 67 -9.57 3.26 11.87
N LEU A 68 -8.39 2.86 11.39
CA LEU A 68 -7.16 3.61 11.62
C LEU A 68 -7.17 4.93 10.83
N PHE A 69 -7.60 4.91 9.57
CA PHE A 69 -7.82 6.11 8.76
C PHE A 69 -8.80 7.07 9.41
N TYR A 70 -9.92 6.55 9.90
CA TYR A 70 -10.94 7.36 10.57
C TYR A 70 -10.39 8.09 11.79
N LYS A 71 -9.64 7.38 12.65
CA LYS A 71 -8.97 7.99 13.81
C LYS A 71 -7.96 9.06 13.40
N SER A 72 -7.17 8.79 12.38
CA SER A 72 -6.19 9.74 11.83
C SER A 72 -6.85 11.00 11.28
N MET A 73 -7.93 10.86 10.50
CA MET A 73 -8.69 11.99 9.96
C MET A 73 -9.30 12.86 11.08
N LYS A 74 -9.79 12.24 12.14
CA LYS A 74 -10.33 12.98 13.31
C LYS A 74 -9.23 13.79 14.01
N GLY A 75 -8.05 13.21 14.19
CA GLY A 75 -6.86 13.90 14.70
C GLY A 75 -6.43 15.07 13.81
N MET A 76 -6.42 14.85 12.48
CA MET A 76 -6.07 15.88 11.51
C MET A 76 -7.03 17.07 11.54
N ARG A 77 -8.35 16.84 11.61
CA ARG A 77 -9.35 17.92 11.73
C ARG A 77 -9.14 18.76 12.99
N LYS A 78 -8.88 18.11 14.12
CA LYS A 78 -8.57 18.81 15.40
C LYS A 78 -7.32 19.69 15.24
N MET A 79 -6.27 19.15 14.65
CA MET A 79 -5.04 19.87 14.41
C MET A 79 -5.23 21.06 13.44
N GLN A 80 -5.99 20.87 12.35
CA GLN A 80 -6.31 21.97 11.41
C GLN A 80 -7.05 23.11 12.11
N ALA A 81 -8.03 22.79 12.98
CA ALA A 81 -8.76 23.80 13.75
C ALA A 81 -7.82 24.56 14.70
N GLN A 82 -6.92 23.88 15.41
CA GLN A 82 -5.91 24.51 16.27
C GLN A 82 -4.96 25.39 15.46
N MET A 83 -4.46 24.89 14.31
CA MET A 83 -3.58 25.63 13.42
C MET A 83 -4.23 26.88 12.84
N ALA A 84 -5.52 26.84 12.50
CA ALA A 84 -6.25 28.03 12.02
C ALA A 84 -6.24 29.17 13.04
N VAL A 85 -6.35 28.85 14.34
CA VAL A 85 -6.28 29.84 15.42
C VAL A 85 -4.83 30.34 15.67
N LEU A 86 -3.85 29.44 15.51
CA LEU A 86 -2.44 29.77 15.71
C LEU A 86 -1.82 30.53 14.53
N GLN A 87 -2.34 30.36 13.32
CA GLN A 87 -1.79 30.94 12.08
C GLN A 87 -1.52 32.44 12.18
N PRO A 88 -2.45 33.30 12.66
CA PRO A 88 -2.16 34.73 12.78
C PRO A 88 -1.06 35.04 13.80
N LYS A 89 -0.95 34.25 14.88
CA LYS A 89 0.11 34.40 15.87
C LYS A 89 1.47 33.99 15.30
N MET A 90 1.51 32.89 14.56
CA MET A 90 2.70 32.42 13.84
C MET A 90 3.21 33.45 12.83
N GLN A 91 2.31 34.04 12.04
CA GLN A 91 2.67 35.08 11.10
C GLN A 91 3.28 36.32 11.78
N ARG A 92 2.77 36.72 12.94
CA ARG A 92 3.35 37.82 13.73
C ARG A 92 4.79 37.50 14.16
N ILE A 93 5.04 36.28 14.66
CA ILE A 93 6.38 35.86 15.05
C ILE A 93 7.30 35.80 13.82
N GLN A 94 6.87 35.20 12.71
CA GLN A 94 7.65 35.16 11.48
C GLN A 94 7.98 36.56 10.95
N ASN A 95 7.03 37.49 10.98
CA ASN A 95 7.24 38.87 10.54
C ASN A 95 8.23 39.63 11.43
N LYS A 96 8.27 39.34 12.74
CA LYS A 96 9.24 39.91 13.68
C LYS A 96 10.68 39.55 13.34
N TYR A 97 10.90 38.37 12.77
CA TYR A 97 12.22 37.87 12.38
C TYR A 97 12.47 37.91 10.88
N LYS A 98 11.51 38.45 10.11
CA LYS A 98 11.65 38.60 8.64
C LYS A 98 12.83 39.49 8.29
N GLY A 99 13.75 38.97 7.48
CA GLY A 99 14.96 39.69 7.08
C GLY A 99 16.18 39.53 7.98
N LYS A 100 16.03 38.84 9.13
CA LYS A 100 17.16 38.52 10.01
C LYS A 100 17.69 37.12 9.67
N ASN A 101 18.89 37.06 9.08
CA ASN A 101 19.47 35.77 8.62
C ASN A 101 20.53 35.23 9.57
N ASP A 102 20.81 35.88 10.67
CA ASP A 102 21.80 35.47 11.67
C ASP A 102 21.34 34.20 12.42
N PRO A 103 22.28 33.32 12.81
CA PRO A 103 21.96 32.05 13.49
C PRO A 103 21.18 32.27 14.80
N ALA A 104 21.51 33.33 15.56
CA ALA A 104 20.86 33.66 16.82
C ALA A 104 19.37 34.02 16.63
N SER A 105 19.03 34.77 15.56
CA SER A 105 17.63 35.11 15.25
C SER A 105 16.83 33.90 14.79
N LYS A 106 17.43 32.96 14.08
CA LYS A 106 16.78 31.69 13.69
C LYS A 106 16.47 30.84 14.91
N GLU A 107 17.41 30.75 15.85
CA GLU A 107 17.20 30.01 17.09
C GLU A 107 16.11 30.65 17.96
N ALA A 108 16.11 32.00 18.07
CA ALA A 108 15.07 32.74 18.79
C ALA A 108 13.68 32.55 18.15
N LEU A 109 13.60 32.54 16.82
CA LEU A 109 12.36 32.25 16.09
C LEU A 109 11.84 30.82 16.43
N GLN A 110 12.72 29.82 16.41
CA GLN A 110 12.34 28.44 16.75
C GLN A 110 11.86 28.33 18.19
N ARG A 111 12.53 28.99 19.15
CA ARG A 111 12.13 29.01 20.54
C ARG A 111 10.77 29.67 20.75
N GLU A 112 10.52 30.83 20.13
CA GLU A 112 9.22 31.51 20.20
C GLU A 112 8.10 30.68 19.57
N MET A 113 8.36 30.04 18.43
CA MET A 113 7.41 29.14 17.78
C MET A 113 7.11 27.91 18.66
N MET A 114 8.13 27.29 19.24
CA MET A 114 7.95 26.14 20.14
C MET A 114 7.13 26.54 21.39
N LYS A 115 7.42 27.70 21.97
CA LYS A 115 6.66 28.24 23.09
C LYS A 115 5.20 28.51 22.72
N LEU A 116 4.95 29.08 21.53
CA LEU A 116 3.59 29.30 21.04
C LEU A 116 2.80 27.98 20.93
N TYR A 117 3.43 26.90 20.48
CA TYR A 117 2.80 25.58 20.42
C TYR A 117 2.50 25.03 21.81
N GLN A 118 3.45 25.15 22.75
CA GLN A 118 3.29 24.69 24.13
C GLN A 118 2.18 25.46 24.86
N ASP A 119 2.15 26.78 24.75
CA ASP A 119 1.16 27.65 25.42
C ASP A 119 -0.28 27.44 24.91
N ASN A 120 -0.45 26.84 23.73
CA ASN A 120 -1.77 26.56 23.13
C ASN A 120 -2.08 25.05 23.04
N ASP A 121 -1.37 24.19 23.79
CA ASP A 121 -1.53 22.73 23.74
C ASP A 121 -1.54 22.15 22.32
N ALA A 122 -0.87 22.84 21.40
CA ALA A 122 -0.76 22.43 20.01
C ALA A 122 0.51 21.59 19.84
N ASN A 123 0.34 20.34 19.49
CA ASN A 123 1.49 19.47 19.27
C ASN A 123 2.11 19.76 17.89
N PRO A 124 3.35 20.27 17.82
CA PRO A 124 4.04 20.51 16.53
C PRO A 124 4.27 19.24 15.74
N MET A 125 4.32 18.07 16.41
CA MET A 125 4.39 16.76 15.79
C MET A 125 3.02 16.22 15.31
N GLY A 126 1.93 16.93 15.57
CA GLY A 126 0.60 16.56 15.07
C GLY A 126 0.53 16.45 13.54
N GLY A 127 1.44 17.13 12.82
CA GLY A 127 1.65 16.96 11.38
C GLY A 127 2.07 15.52 10.99
N CYS A 128 2.84 14.85 11.83
CA CYS A 128 3.23 13.45 11.59
C CYS A 128 2.03 12.49 11.70
N THR A 129 1.03 12.83 12.51
CA THR A 129 -0.20 12.04 12.63
C THR A 129 -1.01 12.06 11.33
N SER A 130 -0.90 13.13 10.54
CA SER A 130 -1.54 13.21 9.22
C SER A 130 -0.88 12.28 8.18
N MET A 131 0.39 11.94 8.35
CA MET A 131 1.12 11.00 7.51
C MET A 131 0.97 9.54 7.95
N LEU A 132 0.41 9.28 9.14
CA LEU A 132 0.20 7.94 9.66
C LEU A 132 -0.52 6.99 8.69
N PRO A 133 -1.60 7.41 8.00
CA PRO A 133 -2.25 6.58 6.99
C PRO A 133 -1.30 6.13 5.88
N MET A 134 -0.44 7.02 5.39
CA MET A 134 0.53 6.71 4.35
C MET A 134 1.57 5.68 4.81
N PHE A 135 2.03 5.78 6.07
CA PHE A 135 2.97 4.82 6.65
C PHE A 135 2.37 3.43 6.84
N VAL A 136 1.06 3.33 7.07
CA VAL A 136 0.36 2.05 7.18
C VAL A 136 -0.02 1.51 5.80
N GLN A 137 -0.52 2.37 4.92
CA GLN A 137 -0.93 1.98 3.57
C GLN A 137 0.26 1.50 2.72
N GLY A 138 1.44 2.09 2.88
CA GLY A 138 2.64 1.71 2.14
C GLY A 138 3.00 0.24 2.29
N PRO A 139 3.28 -0.28 3.50
CA PRO A 139 3.57 -1.69 3.73
C PRO A 139 2.43 -2.63 3.28
N VAL A 140 1.17 -2.24 3.50
CA VAL A 140 0.01 -3.03 3.04
C VAL A 140 -0.01 -3.17 1.53
N PHE A 141 0.19 -2.05 0.82
CA PHE A 141 0.28 -2.05 -0.64
C PHE A 141 1.47 -2.89 -1.14
N MET A 142 2.62 -2.78 -0.47
CA MET A 142 3.81 -3.57 -0.80
C MET A 142 3.57 -5.07 -0.63
N CYS A 143 2.92 -5.52 0.47
CA CYS A 143 2.56 -6.91 0.67
C CYS A 143 1.61 -7.43 -0.42
N MET A 144 0.60 -6.64 -0.77
CA MET A 144 -0.36 -7.00 -1.83
C MET A 144 0.33 -7.08 -3.19
N PHE A 145 1.18 -6.10 -3.51
CA PHE A 145 1.96 -6.08 -4.75
C PHE A 145 2.92 -7.26 -4.84
N TYR A 146 3.65 -7.56 -3.75
CA TYR A 146 4.55 -8.71 -3.68
C TYR A 146 3.80 -10.02 -3.89
N THR A 147 2.70 -10.23 -3.15
CA THR A 147 1.88 -11.45 -3.24
C THR A 147 1.41 -11.68 -4.68
N LEU A 148 0.82 -10.68 -5.31
CA LEU A 148 0.34 -10.79 -6.70
C LEU A 148 1.49 -10.99 -7.70
N SER A 149 2.62 -10.32 -7.49
CA SER A 149 3.80 -10.44 -8.36
C SER A 149 4.51 -11.79 -8.20
N ALA A 150 4.42 -12.44 -7.04
CA ALA A 150 5.02 -13.75 -6.78
C ALA A 150 4.27 -14.89 -7.47
N ILE A 151 2.95 -14.78 -7.68
CA ILE A 151 2.11 -15.86 -8.22
C ILE A 151 2.61 -16.40 -9.56
N PRO A 152 2.97 -15.59 -10.58
CA PRO A 152 3.52 -16.09 -11.84
C PRO A 152 4.84 -16.86 -11.69
N TYR A 153 5.67 -16.49 -10.69
CA TYR A 153 6.92 -17.20 -10.40
C TYR A 153 6.67 -18.51 -9.67
N ILE A 154 5.68 -18.57 -8.77
CA ILE A 154 5.21 -19.81 -8.11
C ILE A 154 4.68 -20.78 -9.19
N ALA A 155 3.85 -20.30 -10.13
CA ALA A 155 3.30 -21.11 -11.21
C ALA A 155 4.37 -21.75 -12.10
N ARG A 156 5.52 -21.07 -12.25
CA ARG A 156 6.68 -21.57 -13.01
C ARG A 156 7.63 -22.43 -12.16
N GLY A 157 7.38 -22.60 -10.85
CA GLY A 157 8.28 -23.30 -9.92
C GLY A 157 9.60 -22.56 -9.63
N LYS A 158 9.68 -21.26 -9.96
CA LYS A 158 10.89 -20.44 -9.81
C LYS A 158 10.89 -19.59 -8.54
N PHE A 159 9.86 -19.67 -7.72
CA PHE A 159 9.76 -18.96 -6.44
C PHE A 159 10.41 -19.80 -5.35
N ARG A 160 11.38 -19.22 -4.64
CA ARG A 160 12.08 -19.81 -3.48
C ARG A 160 12.35 -21.31 -3.61
N ASN A 161 12.99 -21.74 -4.72
CA ASN A 161 13.30 -23.15 -5.02
C ASN A 161 12.06 -24.07 -5.14
N GLY A 162 10.96 -23.56 -5.68
CA GLY A 162 9.75 -24.33 -5.92
C GLY A 162 8.77 -24.36 -4.74
N SER A 163 9.01 -23.55 -3.69
CA SER A 163 8.04 -23.39 -2.61
C SER A 163 6.89 -22.48 -3.01
N GLY A 164 5.73 -22.68 -2.37
CA GLY A 164 4.57 -21.79 -2.50
C GLY A 164 4.61 -20.61 -1.54
N LEU A 165 3.61 -19.73 -1.65
CA LEU A 165 3.38 -18.63 -0.71
C LEU A 165 2.00 -18.82 -0.05
N GLY A 166 1.98 -19.22 1.21
CA GLY A 166 0.76 -19.46 1.96
C GLY A 166 -0.16 -20.50 1.29
N ALA A 167 -1.34 -20.07 0.82
CA ALA A 167 -2.32 -20.94 0.15
C ALA A 167 -2.02 -21.17 -1.35
N PHE A 168 -1.05 -20.45 -1.91
CA PHE A 168 -0.66 -20.60 -3.32
C PHE A 168 0.46 -21.62 -3.47
N ASP A 169 0.10 -22.82 -3.85
CA ASP A 169 1.00 -23.84 -4.39
C ASP A 169 1.13 -23.68 -5.92
N ILE A 170 1.94 -24.53 -6.56
CA ILE A 170 2.16 -24.50 -8.01
C ILE A 170 0.86 -24.71 -8.79
N ALA A 171 -0.03 -25.58 -8.29
CA ALA A 171 -1.29 -25.89 -8.95
C ALA A 171 -2.25 -24.69 -8.91
N THR A 172 -2.48 -24.13 -7.75
CA THR A 172 -3.33 -22.94 -7.52
C THR A 172 -2.78 -21.72 -8.28
N ALA A 173 -1.47 -21.53 -8.29
CA ALA A 173 -0.82 -20.45 -9.02
C ALA A 173 -0.98 -20.61 -10.55
N LYS A 174 -0.94 -21.83 -11.07
CA LYS A 174 -1.24 -22.10 -12.49
C LYS A 174 -2.69 -21.80 -12.85
N GLN A 175 -3.66 -22.18 -12.01
CA GLN A 175 -5.07 -21.82 -12.21
C GLN A 175 -5.25 -20.31 -12.28
N PHE A 176 -4.63 -19.58 -11.35
CA PHE A 176 -4.65 -18.12 -11.34
C PHE A 176 -4.05 -17.52 -12.63
N THR A 177 -2.86 -17.98 -13.04
CA THR A 177 -2.16 -17.45 -14.23
C THR A 177 -2.83 -17.83 -15.54
N SER A 178 -3.68 -18.86 -15.57
CA SER A 178 -4.50 -19.21 -16.74
C SER A 178 -5.78 -18.38 -16.86
N THR A 179 -6.06 -17.53 -15.86
CA THR A 179 -7.25 -16.69 -15.86
C THR A 179 -7.14 -15.57 -16.89
N ASN A 180 -8.09 -15.54 -17.82
CA ASN A 180 -8.26 -14.48 -18.81
C ASN A 180 -9.48 -13.61 -18.46
N VAL A 181 -9.27 -12.30 -18.47
CA VAL A 181 -10.32 -11.30 -18.22
C VAL A 181 -10.33 -10.31 -19.39
N PHE A 182 -11.46 -10.20 -20.06
CA PHE A 182 -11.61 -9.38 -21.26
C PHE A 182 -10.57 -9.68 -22.35
N GLY A 183 -10.16 -10.97 -22.48
CA GLY A 183 -9.15 -11.39 -23.46
C GLY A 183 -7.70 -11.09 -23.08
N VAL A 184 -7.47 -10.63 -21.82
CA VAL A 184 -6.14 -10.35 -21.27
C VAL A 184 -5.88 -11.31 -20.11
N ASN A 185 -4.68 -11.89 -20.08
CA ASN A 185 -4.27 -12.74 -18.99
C ASN A 185 -3.95 -11.88 -17.75
N VAL A 186 -4.52 -12.21 -16.58
CA VAL A 186 -4.33 -11.48 -15.33
C VAL A 186 -2.86 -11.46 -14.89
N ALA A 187 -2.06 -12.41 -15.32
CA ALA A 187 -0.62 -12.48 -15.01
C ALA A 187 0.28 -11.69 -15.98
N GLU A 188 -0.28 -11.10 -17.04
CA GLU A 188 0.49 -10.29 -17.99
C GLU A 188 0.71 -8.87 -17.47
N ASN A 189 1.93 -8.36 -17.72
CA ASN A 189 2.29 -6.97 -17.45
C ASN A 189 2.11 -6.12 -18.70
N PHE A 190 2.01 -4.80 -18.53
CA PHE A 190 1.91 -3.86 -19.66
C PHE A 190 3.01 -4.04 -20.72
N THR A 191 4.20 -4.48 -20.31
CA THR A 191 5.34 -4.70 -21.22
C THR A 191 5.24 -5.99 -22.01
N THR A 192 4.64 -7.04 -21.43
CA THR A 192 4.54 -8.39 -22.03
C THR A 192 3.20 -8.64 -22.72
N ALA A 193 2.19 -7.85 -22.37
CA ALA A 193 0.86 -7.95 -22.95
C ALA A 193 0.85 -7.62 -24.46
N GLY A 194 0.02 -8.32 -25.21
CA GLY A 194 -0.27 -7.98 -26.60
C GLY A 194 -0.98 -6.61 -26.73
N ILE A 195 -1.23 -6.15 -27.95
CA ILE A 195 -1.83 -4.82 -28.21
C ILE A 195 -3.15 -4.65 -27.48
N HIS A 196 -4.03 -5.65 -27.49
CA HIS A 196 -5.30 -5.63 -26.77
C HIS A 196 -5.09 -5.53 -25.26
N GLY A 197 -4.14 -6.27 -24.69
CA GLY A 197 -3.79 -6.21 -23.28
C GLY A 197 -3.30 -4.84 -22.84
N LYS A 198 -2.45 -4.21 -23.65
CA LYS A 198 -1.96 -2.83 -23.37
C LYS A 198 -3.10 -1.80 -23.36
N ILE A 199 -4.07 -1.94 -24.28
CA ILE A 199 -5.24 -1.04 -24.32
C ILE A 199 -6.09 -1.22 -23.07
N VAL A 200 -6.42 -2.46 -22.69
CA VAL A 200 -7.23 -2.75 -21.51
C VAL A 200 -6.55 -2.25 -20.24
N ILE A 201 -5.28 -2.58 -20.03
CA ILE A 201 -4.50 -2.10 -18.88
C ILE A 201 -4.41 -0.57 -18.88
N GLY A 202 -4.20 0.04 -20.06
CA GLY A 202 -4.16 1.50 -20.21
C GLY A 202 -5.47 2.18 -19.83
N ILE A 203 -6.62 1.61 -20.20
CA ILE A 203 -7.95 2.09 -19.81
C ILE A 203 -8.11 2.00 -18.28
N PHE A 204 -7.74 0.87 -17.67
CA PHE A 204 -7.81 0.72 -16.21
C PHE A 204 -6.94 1.75 -15.48
N VAL A 205 -5.72 1.99 -15.96
CA VAL A 205 -4.81 3.00 -15.38
C VAL A 205 -5.36 4.41 -15.56
N ALA A 206 -6.01 4.70 -16.69
CA ALA A 206 -6.62 6.01 -16.95
C ALA A 206 -7.88 6.28 -16.11
N LEU A 207 -8.60 5.22 -15.71
CA LEU A 207 -9.79 5.32 -14.84
C LEU A 207 -9.44 5.40 -13.34
N MET A 208 -8.19 5.10 -12.97
CA MET A 208 -7.70 5.08 -11.59
C MET A 208 -7.09 6.42 -11.18
#